data_35c654af0563f99b08b35ef1fcc37181
#
_entry.id   35c654af0563f99b08b35ef1fcc37181
#
_cell.length_a   1.000
_cell.length_b   1.000
_cell.length_c   1.000
_cell.angle_alpha   90.00
_cell.angle_beta   90.00
_cell.angle_gamma   90.00
#
_symmetry.space_group_name_H-M   'P 1'
#
loop_
_entity.id
_entity.type
_entity.pdbx_description
1 polymer ?
#
loop_
_entity_poly.entity_id
_entity_poly.type
_entity_poly.pdbx_seq_one_letter_code
_entity_poly.pdbx_strand_id
1 'polypeptide(L)'
;MKSVTGHGGEEVFLIEDHSDPQYEALLKENPDLTFIYQEFIHNVGDVRVYVLNHKVVVGIKRINPHNYRNNFSLGGDISVYKLSPEMEDAAIKVADLLDADFIGVDFLLTEDGFLINEIEDPVGCRMVYQATNIDIVSLFCNYVKRNI
;
A
#
# COMPACT_ATOMS: atom_id res chain seq x y z
N MET A 1 1.37 8.96 -12.86
CA MET A 1 -0.03 8.88 -13.27
C MET A 1 -0.59 7.52 -12.87
N LYS A 2 -1.76 7.45 -12.27
CA LYS A 2 -2.43 6.17 -11.96
C LYS A 2 -3.94 6.27 -12.15
N SER A 3 -4.60 5.18 -12.57
CA SER A 3 -6.06 5.11 -12.66
C SER A 3 -6.69 5.17 -11.27
N VAL A 4 -7.83 5.87 -11.14
CA VAL A 4 -8.59 5.95 -9.88
C VAL A 4 -9.34 4.66 -9.56
N THR A 5 -9.53 3.77 -10.55
CA THR A 5 -10.21 2.48 -10.41
C THR A 5 -9.25 1.29 -10.53
N GLY A 6 -7.97 1.55 -10.78
CA GLY A 6 -6.93 0.53 -10.93
C GLY A 6 -6.62 -0.22 -9.64
N HIS A 7 -6.07 -1.42 -9.76
CA HIS A 7 -5.67 -2.26 -8.63
C HIS A 7 -4.37 -3.01 -8.92
N GLY A 8 -3.68 -3.45 -7.86
CA GLY A 8 -2.48 -4.29 -7.98
C GLY A 8 -1.28 -3.61 -8.66
N GLY A 9 -1.32 -2.31 -8.93
CA GLY A 9 -0.25 -1.56 -9.60
C GLY A 9 -0.24 -1.70 -11.12
N GLU A 10 -1.23 -2.35 -11.75
CA GLU A 10 -1.28 -2.58 -13.20
C GLU A 10 -1.45 -1.27 -13.98
N GLU A 11 -2.26 -0.34 -13.47
CA GLU A 11 -2.56 0.95 -14.10
C GLU A 11 -1.81 2.11 -13.44
N VAL A 12 -0.55 1.88 -13.04
CA VAL A 12 0.38 2.89 -12.54
C VAL A 12 1.47 3.11 -13.58
N PHE A 13 1.62 4.34 -14.04
CA PHE A 13 2.53 4.70 -15.12
C PHE A 13 3.47 5.82 -14.67
N LEU A 14 4.77 5.64 -14.90
CA LEU A 14 5.76 6.68 -14.73
C LEU A 14 5.76 7.54 -16.01
N ILE A 15 5.39 8.79 -15.88
CA ILE A 15 5.32 9.77 -16.96
C ILE A 15 6.26 10.93 -16.58
N GLU A 16 7.22 11.26 -17.45
CA GLU A 16 8.18 12.33 -17.16
C GLU A 16 7.52 13.71 -17.25
N ASP A 17 6.83 13.96 -18.37
CA ASP A 17 6.07 15.19 -18.58
C ASP A 17 4.99 15.00 -19.67
N HIS A 18 4.32 16.09 -20.04
CA HIS A 18 3.25 16.08 -21.05
C HIS A 18 3.74 15.78 -22.49
N SER A 19 5.04 15.86 -22.73
CA SER A 19 5.64 15.52 -24.04
C SER A 19 6.04 14.05 -24.15
N ASP A 20 5.89 13.28 -23.06
CA ASP A 20 6.13 11.83 -23.04
C ASP A 20 5.17 11.14 -24.03
N PRO A 21 5.69 10.44 -25.06
CA PRO A 21 4.83 9.75 -26.04
C PRO A 21 3.87 8.75 -25.40
N GLN A 22 4.21 8.20 -24.24
CA GLN A 22 3.36 7.27 -23.48
C GLN A 22 2.13 7.99 -22.93
N TYR A 23 2.25 9.27 -22.57
CA TYR A 23 1.15 10.03 -22.00
C TYR A 23 -0.06 10.12 -22.93
N GLU A 24 0.15 10.59 -24.18
CA GLU A 24 -0.92 10.69 -25.16
C GLU A 24 -1.50 9.34 -25.56
N ALA A 25 -0.64 8.31 -25.68
CA ALA A 25 -1.08 6.97 -26.02
C ALA A 25 -2.01 6.40 -24.94
N LEU A 26 -1.65 6.53 -23.67
CA LEU A 26 -2.46 6.05 -22.55
C LEU A 26 -3.84 6.72 -22.49
N LEU A 27 -3.92 8.03 -22.72
CA LEU A 27 -5.21 8.74 -22.75
C LEU A 27 -6.10 8.31 -23.93
N LYS A 28 -5.49 8.03 -25.10
CA LYS A 28 -6.21 7.54 -26.27
C LYS A 28 -6.72 6.11 -26.13
N GLU A 29 -5.90 5.25 -25.55
CA GLU A 29 -6.23 3.83 -25.36
C GLU A 29 -7.25 3.61 -24.24
N ASN A 30 -7.34 4.56 -23.31
CA ASN A 30 -8.18 4.46 -22.13
C ASN A 30 -9.08 5.71 -21.95
N PRO A 31 -9.96 6.00 -22.92
CA PRO A 31 -10.74 7.24 -22.92
C PRO A 31 -11.76 7.33 -21.76
N ASP A 32 -12.15 6.18 -21.19
CA ASP A 32 -13.14 6.09 -20.10
C ASP A 32 -12.48 6.07 -18.71
N LEU A 33 -11.14 5.97 -18.62
CA LEU A 33 -10.45 5.97 -17.35
C LEU A 33 -10.20 7.40 -16.85
N THR A 34 -10.42 7.58 -15.56
CA THR A 34 -9.98 8.78 -14.84
C THR A 34 -8.62 8.54 -14.20
N PHE A 35 -7.70 9.46 -14.40
CA PHE A 35 -6.35 9.37 -13.85
C PHE A 35 -6.11 10.44 -12.81
N ILE A 36 -5.32 10.10 -11.78
CA ILE A 36 -4.70 11.06 -10.89
C ILE A 36 -3.21 11.17 -11.18
N TYR A 37 -2.66 12.34 -10.91
CA TYR A 37 -1.25 12.66 -11.09
C TYR A 37 -0.65 12.90 -9.72
N GLN A 38 0.45 12.21 -9.44
CA GLN A 38 1.18 12.33 -8.18
C GLN A 38 2.66 12.50 -8.51
N GLU A 39 3.37 13.24 -7.67
CA GLU A 39 4.82 13.30 -7.73
C GLU A 39 5.41 11.89 -7.61
N PHE A 40 6.41 11.59 -8.44
CA PHE A 40 7.16 10.35 -8.31
C PHE A 40 8.15 10.48 -7.15
N ILE A 41 7.95 9.68 -6.12
CA ILE A 41 8.82 9.65 -4.94
C ILE A 41 9.84 8.53 -5.09
N HIS A 42 11.14 8.89 -5.13
CA HIS A 42 12.21 7.92 -5.05
C HIS A 42 12.16 7.21 -3.70
N ASN A 43 12.08 5.88 -3.73
CA ASN A 43 11.93 5.08 -2.53
C ASN A 43 12.81 3.83 -2.57
N VAL A 44 13.12 3.29 -1.41
CA VAL A 44 13.91 2.06 -1.20
C VAL A 44 13.02 0.87 -0.82
N GLY A 45 11.79 0.89 -1.26
CA GLY A 45 10.74 -0.05 -0.97
C GLY A 45 9.55 0.62 -0.29
N ASP A 46 8.53 -0.15 -0.01
CA ASP A 46 7.39 0.30 0.78
C ASP A 46 7.09 -0.65 1.94
N VAL A 47 6.27 -0.20 2.87
CA VAL A 47 5.82 -0.99 4.02
C VAL A 47 4.31 -0.92 4.11
N ARG A 48 3.63 -2.07 4.05
CA ARG A 48 2.23 -2.19 4.43
C ARG A 48 2.13 -2.47 5.91
N VAL A 49 1.51 -1.56 6.64
CA VAL A 49 1.20 -1.70 8.06
C VAL A 49 -0.24 -2.16 8.21
N TYR A 50 -0.43 -3.34 8.81
CA TYR A 50 -1.75 -3.89 9.09
C TYR A 50 -2.23 -3.39 10.44
N VAL A 51 -3.38 -2.71 10.44
CA VAL A 51 -4.03 -2.20 11.65
C VAL A 51 -5.35 -2.92 11.86
N LEU A 52 -5.57 -3.45 13.07
CA LEU A 52 -6.82 -4.09 13.50
C LEU A 52 -7.22 -3.54 14.85
N ASN A 53 -8.45 -3.07 14.97
CA ASN A 53 -8.99 -2.49 16.20
C ASN A 53 -8.04 -1.42 16.79
N HIS A 54 -7.64 -0.47 15.96
CA HIS A 54 -6.75 0.66 16.32
C HIS A 54 -5.38 0.21 16.89
N LYS A 55 -4.91 -0.98 16.52
CA LYS A 55 -3.61 -1.52 16.92
C LYS A 55 -2.87 -2.09 15.73
N VAL A 56 -1.59 -1.80 15.68
CA VAL A 56 -0.72 -2.42 14.68
C VAL A 56 -0.59 -3.92 14.96
N VAL A 57 -0.82 -4.73 13.92
CA VAL A 57 -0.62 -6.19 13.96
C VAL A 57 0.78 -6.54 13.46
N VAL A 58 1.16 -6.00 12.30
CA VAL A 58 2.46 -6.28 11.67
C VAL A 58 2.72 -5.26 10.55
N GLY A 59 3.99 -4.97 10.29
CA GLY A 59 4.47 -4.29 9.09
C GLY A 59 5.15 -5.29 8.16
N ILE A 60 4.80 -5.26 6.88
CA ILE A 60 5.42 -6.07 5.82
C ILE A 60 6.08 -5.14 4.82
N LYS A 61 7.40 -5.20 4.71
CA LYS A 61 8.18 -4.50 3.70
C LYS A 61 8.08 -5.22 2.38
N ARG A 62 7.94 -4.45 1.29
CA ARG A 62 8.00 -4.92 -0.10
C ARG A 62 9.13 -4.20 -0.82
N ILE A 63 9.89 -4.93 -1.62
CA ILE A 63 10.94 -4.36 -2.47
C ILE A 63 10.87 -5.06 -3.81
N ASN A 64 10.88 -4.28 -4.89
CA ASN A 64 11.08 -4.82 -6.23
C ASN A 64 12.32 -4.17 -6.86
N PRO A 65 13.45 -4.88 -6.95
CA PRO A 65 14.70 -4.31 -7.49
C PRO A 65 14.65 -4.07 -9.01
N HIS A 66 13.62 -4.57 -9.69
CA HIS A 66 13.48 -4.50 -11.14
C HIS A 66 12.35 -3.59 -11.62
N ASN A 67 11.59 -3.01 -10.68
CA ASN A 67 10.43 -2.17 -11.00
C ASN A 67 10.29 -1.06 -9.96
N TYR A 68 9.86 0.12 -10.40
CA TYR A 68 9.53 1.22 -9.49
C TYR A 68 8.27 0.93 -8.64
N ARG A 69 7.48 -0.07 -9.04
CA ARG A 69 6.31 -0.55 -8.29
C ARG A 69 6.73 -1.71 -7.40
N ASN A 70 6.56 -1.57 -6.09
CA ASN A 70 6.94 -2.58 -5.11
C ASN A 70 5.88 -3.67 -4.87
N ASN A 71 4.77 -3.63 -5.63
CA ASN A 71 3.65 -4.55 -5.44
C ASN A 71 4.09 -6.01 -5.43
N PHE A 72 3.64 -6.75 -4.43
CA PHE A 72 3.93 -8.18 -4.28
C PHE A 72 3.45 -9.00 -5.49
N SER A 73 2.29 -8.66 -6.06
CA SER A 73 1.75 -9.28 -7.28
C SER A 73 2.65 -9.14 -8.50
N LEU A 74 3.55 -8.17 -8.51
CA LEU A 74 4.52 -7.90 -9.58
C LEU A 74 5.90 -8.52 -9.31
N GLY A 75 6.01 -9.46 -8.35
CA GLY A 75 7.24 -10.18 -8.06
C GLY A 75 8.15 -9.49 -7.05
N GLY A 76 7.61 -8.57 -6.26
CA GLY A 76 8.36 -7.95 -5.15
C GLY A 76 8.68 -8.95 -4.03
N ASP A 77 9.88 -8.85 -3.47
CA ASP A 77 10.28 -9.57 -2.25
C ASP A 77 9.57 -8.99 -1.04
N ILE A 78 9.21 -9.86 -0.07
CA ILE A 78 8.56 -9.45 1.17
C ILE A 78 9.33 -9.89 2.39
N SER A 79 9.29 -9.08 3.45
CA SER A 79 9.85 -9.39 4.75
C SER A 79 9.11 -8.66 5.86
N VAL A 80 9.14 -9.22 7.09
CA VAL A 80 8.66 -8.50 8.27
C VAL A 80 9.51 -7.26 8.49
N TYR A 81 8.86 -6.12 8.72
CA TYR A 81 9.50 -4.84 8.95
C TYR A 81 9.31 -4.39 10.40
N LYS A 82 10.40 -4.02 11.07
CA LYS A 82 10.35 -3.41 12.40
C LYS A 82 9.96 -1.94 12.26
N LEU A 83 8.74 -1.62 12.62
CA LEU A 83 8.23 -0.25 12.56
C LEU A 83 8.93 0.67 13.58
N SER A 84 9.06 1.95 13.23
CA SER A 84 9.36 2.98 14.22
C SER A 84 8.09 3.40 14.95
N PRO A 85 8.20 3.96 16.17
CA PRO A 85 7.03 4.48 16.89
C PRO A 85 6.22 5.49 16.07
N GLU A 86 6.89 6.35 15.33
CA GLU A 86 6.26 7.39 14.49
C GLU A 86 5.44 6.76 13.35
N MET A 87 5.91 5.64 12.77
CA MET A 87 5.18 4.93 11.71
C MET A 87 3.98 4.18 12.28
N GLU A 88 4.12 3.56 13.46
CA GLU A 88 3.01 2.93 14.18
C GLU A 88 1.93 3.95 14.53
N ASP A 89 2.32 5.08 15.12
CA ASP A 89 1.40 6.17 15.47
C ASP A 89 0.69 6.74 14.24
N ALA A 90 1.40 6.92 13.13
CA ALA A 90 0.83 7.39 11.88
C ALA A 90 -0.22 6.39 11.33
N ALA A 91 0.07 5.08 11.35
CA ALA A 91 -0.86 4.06 10.88
C ALA A 91 -2.12 3.99 11.76
N ILE A 92 -1.97 4.05 13.09
CA ILE A 92 -3.11 4.08 14.02
C ILE A 92 -3.96 5.34 13.81
N LYS A 93 -3.32 6.50 13.66
CA LYS A 93 -4.02 7.75 13.39
C LYS A 93 -4.83 7.72 12.09
N VAL A 94 -4.34 7.05 11.04
CA VAL A 94 -5.10 6.84 9.81
C VAL A 94 -6.34 6.00 10.09
N ALA A 95 -6.21 4.88 10.83
CA ALA A 95 -7.34 4.04 11.20
C ALA A 95 -8.39 4.82 12.01
N ASP A 96 -7.95 5.62 12.97
CA ASP A 96 -8.82 6.46 13.80
C ASP A 96 -9.59 7.51 12.97
N LEU A 97 -8.90 8.19 12.04
CA LEU A 97 -9.51 9.21 11.18
C LEU A 97 -10.56 8.66 10.22
N LEU A 98 -10.41 7.40 9.82
CA LEU A 98 -11.33 6.71 8.92
C LEU A 98 -12.40 5.90 9.65
N ASP A 99 -12.33 5.83 10.98
CA ASP A 99 -13.18 4.95 11.80
C ASP A 99 -13.15 3.50 11.29
N ALA A 100 -11.94 3.02 10.96
CA ALA A 100 -11.73 1.76 10.29
C ALA A 100 -11.17 0.69 11.24
N ASP A 101 -11.91 -0.40 11.38
CA ASP A 101 -11.52 -1.52 12.25
C ASP A 101 -10.37 -2.36 11.71
N PHE A 102 -10.29 -2.53 10.37
CA PHE A 102 -9.26 -3.35 9.75
C PHE A 102 -8.83 -2.78 8.40
N ILE A 103 -7.62 -2.23 8.35
CA ILE A 103 -7.04 -1.61 7.14
C ILE A 103 -5.57 -1.95 6.97
N GLY A 104 -5.07 -1.72 5.75
CA GLY A 104 -3.65 -1.62 5.43
C GLY A 104 -3.27 -0.19 5.13
N VAL A 105 -2.21 0.32 5.76
CA VAL A 105 -1.62 1.62 5.44
C VAL A 105 -0.28 1.39 4.78
N ASP A 106 -0.15 1.86 3.54
CA ASP A 106 1.08 1.72 2.75
C ASP A 106 1.95 2.96 2.87
N PHE A 107 3.18 2.77 3.29
CA PHE A 107 4.20 3.81 3.44
C PHE A 107 5.33 3.61 2.45
N LEU A 108 5.69 4.63 1.69
CA LEU A 108 6.95 4.66 0.93
C LEU A 108 8.11 4.94 1.87
N LEU A 109 9.18 4.14 1.78
CA LEU A 109 10.42 4.38 2.50
C LEU A 109 11.33 5.27 1.67
N THR A 110 11.69 6.43 2.19
CA THR A 110 12.60 7.39 1.57
C THR A 110 13.92 7.46 2.34
N GLU A 111 14.92 8.19 1.81
CA GLU A 111 16.18 8.43 2.52
C GLU A 111 15.98 9.24 3.81
N ASP A 112 14.97 10.13 3.83
CA ASP A 112 14.70 11.03 4.95
C ASP A 112 13.61 10.52 5.91
N GLY A 113 13.04 9.32 5.66
CA GLY A 113 11.99 8.76 6.50
C GLY A 113 10.94 7.98 5.72
N PHE A 114 9.66 8.33 5.91
CA PHE A 114 8.55 7.67 5.22
C PHE A 114 7.43 8.64 4.86
N LEU A 115 6.65 8.27 3.83
CA LEU A 115 5.45 8.99 3.39
C LEU A 115 4.28 8.03 3.29
N ILE A 116 3.08 8.45 3.67
CA ILE A 116 1.85 7.69 3.41
C ILE A 116 1.60 7.73 1.90
N ASN A 117 1.43 6.56 1.30
CA ASN A 117 1.16 6.40 -0.13
C ASN A 117 -0.31 6.12 -0.41
N GLU A 118 -0.84 5.06 0.21
CA GLU A 118 -2.23 4.65 0.01
C GLU A 118 -2.78 3.91 1.22
N ILE A 119 -4.11 3.78 1.25
CA ILE A 119 -4.83 3.02 2.27
C ILE A 119 -5.62 1.94 1.54
N GLU A 120 -5.54 0.70 2.02
CA GLU A 120 -6.20 -0.44 1.42
C GLU A 120 -7.31 -0.97 2.35
N ASP A 121 -8.55 -0.86 1.88
CA ASP A 121 -9.75 -1.40 2.52
C ASP A 121 -10.66 -2.01 1.42
N PRO A 122 -10.92 -3.33 1.41
CA PRO A 122 -10.37 -4.33 2.34
C PRO A 122 -8.92 -4.70 2.06
N VAL A 123 -8.13 -4.89 3.12
CA VAL A 123 -6.71 -5.21 3.01
C VAL A 123 -6.45 -6.67 2.65
N GLY A 124 -5.59 -6.90 1.65
CA GLY A 124 -5.16 -8.24 1.24
C GLY A 124 -4.17 -8.88 2.24
N CYS A 125 -4.50 -10.06 2.76
CA CYS A 125 -3.75 -10.70 3.85
C CYS A 125 -2.65 -11.69 3.41
N ARG A 126 -2.49 -11.99 2.11
CA ARG A 126 -1.55 -13.01 1.60
C ARG A 126 -0.12 -12.83 2.10
N MET A 127 0.37 -11.60 2.12
CA MET A 127 1.74 -11.30 2.55
C MET A 127 1.98 -11.63 4.02
N VAL A 128 0.99 -11.43 4.89
CA VAL A 128 1.10 -11.76 6.32
C VAL A 128 1.31 -13.25 6.50
N TYR A 129 0.54 -14.08 5.81
CA TYR A 129 0.68 -15.54 5.86
C TYR A 129 2.00 -16.04 5.27
N GLN A 130 2.53 -15.35 4.27
CA GLN A 130 3.79 -15.76 3.65
C GLN A 130 5.02 -15.35 4.48
N ALA A 131 4.97 -14.19 5.12
CA ALA A 131 6.10 -13.63 5.85
C ALA A 131 6.09 -13.95 7.36
N THR A 132 4.96 -14.44 7.90
CA THR A 132 4.76 -14.64 9.34
C THR A 132 3.93 -15.89 9.63
N ASN A 133 3.84 -16.24 10.93
CA ASN A 133 2.90 -17.26 11.43
C ASN A 133 1.61 -16.62 12.01
N ILE A 134 1.35 -15.34 11.74
CA ILE A 134 0.17 -14.64 12.26
C ILE A 134 -1.06 -15.06 11.45
N ASP A 135 -2.07 -15.61 12.10
CA ASP A 135 -3.39 -15.83 11.50
C ASP A 135 -4.25 -14.57 11.63
N ILE A 136 -3.99 -13.60 10.76
CA ILE A 136 -4.62 -12.28 10.79
C ILE A 136 -6.12 -12.35 10.53
N VAL A 137 -6.59 -13.29 9.70
CA VAL A 137 -8.03 -13.48 9.42
C VAL A 137 -8.74 -13.99 10.67
N SER A 138 -8.15 -14.95 11.40
CA SER A 138 -8.71 -15.39 12.69
C SER A 138 -8.73 -14.28 13.74
N LEU A 139 -7.72 -13.41 13.76
CA LEU A 139 -7.72 -12.21 14.63
C LEU A 139 -8.91 -11.30 14.29
N PHE A 140 -9.11 -11.00 13.02
CA PHE A 140 -10.22 -10.19 12.54
C PHE A 140 -11.59 -10.84 12.86
N CYS A 141 -11.77 -12.12 12.55
CA CYS A 141 -13.01 -12.84 12.86
C CYS A 141 -13.33 -12.85 14.36
N ASN A 142 -12.31 -13.01 15.20
CA ASN A 142 -12.48 -12.96 16.66
C ASN A 142 -12.83 -11.56 17.18
N TYR A 143 -12.27 -10.52 16.54
CA TYR A 143 -12.65 -9.14 16.81
C TYR A 143 -14.12 -8.90 16.49
N VAL A 144 -14.56 -9.24 15.27
CA VAL A 144 -15.95 -9.11 14.84
C VAL A 144 -16.91 -9.83 15.79
N LYS A 145 -16.63 -11.10 16.15
CA LYS A 145 -17.49 -11.88 17.07
C LYS A 145 -17.66 -11.27 18.46
N ARG A 146 -16.73 -10.42 18.90
CA ARG A 146 -16.80 -9.79 20.23
C ARG A 146 -17.54 -8.46 20.23
N ASN A 147 -17.74 -7.88 19.02
CA ASN A 147 -18.31 -6.54 18.86
C ASN A 147 -19.67 -6.54 18.13
N ILE A 148 -20.17 -7.73 17.76
CA ILE A 148 -21.54 -7.98 17.29
C ILE A 148 -22.29 -8.76 18.38
#